data_e5d73db2b54c9b09e02a6f9ac5f3a356
#
_entry.id   e5d73db2b54c9b09e02a6f9ac5f3a356
#
_cell.length_a   1.000
_cell.length_b   1.000
_cell.length_c   1.000
_cell.angle_alpha   90.00
_cell.angle_beta   90.00
_cell.angle_gamma   90.00
#
_symmetry.space_group_name_H-M   'P 1'
#
loop_
_entity.id
_entity.type
_entity.pdbx_description
1 polymer ?
#
loop_
_entity_poly.entity_id
_entity_poly.type
_entity_poly.pdbx_seq_one_letter_code
_entity_poly.pdbx_strand_id
1 'polypeptide(L)'
;MDLNIKRLTLNNGIRVIIVPLKTNLTYISANFLLGHYQEKEDELGMTHYYEHLLGRMTSQKYKDANYISEEIYKRGGLSNAYVSDYEMCVYISGIYKDFDFYMDILSNTINKFYIDRNILEKERGAIIQEYMGYMSAPEYKFKFNIFKFLYPKYSYIADYKRKIKDIKRFGYDAINRYIKRHLSTTNLVITITCPSHKTGEAIKNVKKYFGIIKYKSAKPAYPVIKHANTNIKIVNIKNDIIDDNNLIVIHIAKRIEFLTEEYLILNYYLQRILFNFDSGIFYKILRKKLGIIYYIGLAVNTDNYNADMSYYRIISRCQHKNMPLFIKNIIDILECYELEDEPIDSAKNYFKYYYENKKFYNLTSYNDDYKSQLLFHNDIIKNKDIYKKILSITSSRIKEYYKNVFVKDILTKHILFYYSNRNSNTAIEPIYKKLLPSATYKTFYIA
;
A
#
# COMPACT_ATOMS: atom_id res chain seq x y z
N MET A 1 -24.92 -6.66 -7.19
CA MET A 1 -25.29 -7.92 -6.47
C MET A 1 -24.85 -7.80 -5.03
N ASP A 2 -25.73 -8.00 -4.06
CA ASP A 2 -25.33 -8.19 -2.66
C ASP A 2 -24.70 -9.58 -2.56
N LEU A 3 -23.38 -9.62 -2.45
CA LEU A 3 -22.69 -10.88 -2.20
C LEU A 3 -23.05 -11.38 -0.80
N ASN A 4 -23.53 -12.60 -0.69
CA ASN A 4 -23.86 -13.23 0.59
C ASN A 4 -22.59 -13.69 1.31
N ILE A 5 -21.72 -12.71 1.66
CA ILE A 5 -20.44 -12.96 2.33
C ILE A 5 -20.68 -13.66 3.66
N LYS A 6 -19.87 -14.66 3.93
CA LYS A 6 -19.86 -15.36 5.22
C LYS A 6 -18.63 -14.96 6.01
N ARG A 7 -18.85 -14.52 7.24
CA ARG A 7 -17.80 -14.27 8.24
C ARG A 7 -17.93 -15.28 9.36
N LEU A 8 -16.84 -15.87 9.78
CA LEU A 8 -16.79 -16.76 10.94
C LEU A 8 -15.43 -16.65 11.64
N THR A 9 -15.41 -17.01 12.92
CA THR A 9 -14.18 -17.17 13.70
C THR A 9 -14.10 -18.63 14.12
N LEU A 10 -12.96 -19.27 13.86
CA LEU A 10 -12.70 -20.64 14.28
C LEU A 10 -12.39 -20.68 15.79
N ASN A 11 -12.54 -21.87 16.42
CA ASN A 11 -12.29 -22.04 17.87
C ASN A 11 -10.86 -21.68 18.28
N ASN A 12 -9.90 -21.71 17.34
CA ASN A 12 -8.52 -21.32 17.55
C ASN A 12 -8.24 -19.80 17.28
N GLY A 13 -9.28 -19.00 17.09
CA GLY A 13 -9.19 -17.57 16.91
C GLY A 13 -8.90 -17.09 15.47
N ILE A 14 -8.72 -18.00 14.50
CA ILE A 14 -8.58 -17.64 13.09
C ILE A 14 -9.87 -17.04 12.58
N ARG A 15 -9.78 -15.85 12.01
CA ARG A 15 -10.92 -15.17 11.37
C ARG A 15 -11.00 -15.58 9.90
N VAL A 16 -12.20 -15.78 9.40
CA VAL A 16 -12.44 -16.28 8.05
C VAL A 16 -13.49 -15.45 7.34
N ILE A 17 -13.21 -15.13 6.07
CA ILE A 17 -14.18 -14.58 5.12
C ILE A 17 -14.35 -15.55 3.96
N ILE A 18 -15.60 -15.83 3.58
CA ILE A 18 -15.92 -16.56 2.37
C ILE A 18 -16.75 -15.65 1.47
N VAL A 19 -16.26 -15.43 0.27
CA VAL A 19 -16.88 -14.61 -0.77
C VAL A 19 -17.44 -15.52 -1.86
N PRO A 20 -18.76 -15.77 -1.87
CA PRO A 20 -19.40 -16.62 -2.88
C PRO A 20 -19.59 -15.84 -4.18
N LEU A 21 -19.08 -16.37 -5.29
CA LEU A 21 -19.19 -15.78 -6.62
C LEU A 21 -19.83 -16.75 -7.62
N LYS A 22 -20.33 -16.22 -8.73
CA LYS A 22 -20.75 -17.03 -9.89
C LYS A 22 -19.50 -17.37 -10.72
N THR A 23 -18.77 -18.40 -10.30
CA THR A 23 -17.51 -18.83 -10.90
C THR A 23 -17.28 -20.32 -10.65
N ASN A 24 -16.37 -20.95 -11.40
CA ASN A 24 -15.83 -22.28 -11.12
C ASN A 24 -14.40 -22.20 -10.57
N LEU A 25 -13.93 -21.01 -10.24
CA LEU A 25 -12.59 -20.76 -9.71
C LEU A 25 -12.63 -20.62 -8.20
N THR A 26 -11.46 -20.74 -7.59
CA THR A 26 -11.22 -20.43 -6.17
C THR A 26 -9.97 -19.57 -6.00
N TYR A 27 -9.99 -18.77 -4.96
CA TYR A 27 -8.82 -18.06 -4.45
C TYR A 27 -8.83 -18.23 -2.93
N ILE A 28 -7.73 -18.72 -2.38
CA ILE A 28 -7.58 -18.96 -0.95
C ILE A 28 -6.34 -18.23 -0.50
N SER A 29 -6.45 -17.34 0.48
CA SER A 29 -5.31 -16.65 1.04
C SER A 29 -5.27 -16.73 2.56
N ALA A 30 -4.05 -16.80 3.08
CA ALA A 30 -3.72 -16.64 4.48
C ALA A 30 -3.00 -15.31 4.67
N ASN A 31 -3.62 -14.42 5.42
CA ASN A 31 -3.19 -13.04 5.56
C ASN A 31 -2.83 -12.79 7.02
N PHE A 32 -1.57 -12.40 7.26
CA PHE A 32 -1.03 -12.14 8.58
C PHE A 32 -0.90 -10.64 8.80
N LEU A 33 -1.27 -10.18 9.99
CA LEU A 33 -0.94 -8.84 10.45
C LEU A 33 0.54 -8.81 10.86
N LEU A 34 1.41 -8.90 9.87
CA LEU A 34 2.87 -8.93 9.98
C LEU A 34 3.48 -8.27 8.74
N GLY A 35 4.20 -7.17 8.92
CA GLY A 35 4.82 -6.43 7.84
C GLY A 35 6.17 -5.82 8.23
N HIS A 36 6.73 -5.02 7.33
CA HIS A 36 8.05 -4.43 7.49
C HIS A 36 8.18 -3.53 8.74
N TYR A 37 7.09 -2.87 9.17
CA TYR A 37 7.13 -1.97 10.33
C TYR A 37 7.17 -2.69 11.68
N GLN A 38 7.05 -4.02 11.67
CA GLN A 38 7.20 -4.83 12.90
C GLN A 38 8.62 -5.35 13.09
N GLU A 39 9.50 -5.14 12.10
CA GLU A 39 10.91 -5.52 12.19
C GLU A 39 11.62 -4.62 13.20
N LYS A 40 12.37 -5.25 14.10
CA LYS A 40 13.29 -4.52 14.98
C LYS A 40 14.51 -4.05 14.18
N GLU A 41 15.27 -3.13 14.76
CA GLU A 41 16.44 -2.54 14.09
C GLU A 41 17.55 -3.59 13.75
N ASP A 42 17.54 -4.72 14.43
CA ASP A 42 18.43 -5.85 14.18
C ASP A 42 17.81 -7.00 13.36
N GLU A 43 16.60 -6.82 12.86
CA GLU A 43 15.81 -7.82 12.11
C GLU A 43 15.41 -7.35 10.69
N LEU A 44 16.10 -6.34 10.16
CA LEU A 44 15.69 -5.70 8.92
C LEU A 44 15.72 -6.66 7.72
N GLY A 45 14.58 -6.76 7.04
CA GLY A 45 14.37 -7.66 5.92
C GLY A 45 13.95 -9.07 6.31
N MET A 46 13.80 -9.38 7.59
CA MET A 46 13.40 -10.71 8.07
C MET A 46 11.99 -11.08 7.62
N THR A 47 11.07 -10.10 7.59
CA THR A 47 9.69 -10.34 7.12
C THR A 47 9.65 -10.69 5.64
N HIS A 48 10.43 -10.00 4.81
CA HIS A 48 10.55 -10.30 3.38
C HIS A 48 11.22 -11.66 3.15
N TYR A 49 12.22 -11.99 3.95
CA TYR A 49 12.86 -13.30 3.89
C TYR A 49 11.86 -14.42 4.25
N TYR A 50 11.06 -14.21 5.30
CA TYR A 50 10.03 -15.18 5.68
C TYR A 50 8.96 -15.30 4.58
N GLU A 51 8.57 -14.21 3.94
CA GLU A 51 7.62 -14.21 2.83
C GLU A 51 8.12 -15.07 1.66
N HIS A 52 9.38 -14.91 1.21
CA HIS A 52 9.99 -15.76 0.19
C HIS A 52 9.95 -17.24 0.56
N LEU A 53 10.31 -17.57 1.81
CA LEU A 53 10.30 -18.95 2.29
C LEU A 53 8.86 -19.51 2.35
N LEU A 54 7.90 -18.71 2.81
CA LEU A 54 6.50 -19.10 2.90
C LEU A 54 5.87 -19.30 1.51
N GLY A 55 6.27 -18.47 0.53
CA GLY A 55 5.87 -18.58 -0.87
C GLY A 55 6.25 -19.90 -1.54
N ARG A 56 7.26 -20.60 -1.01
CA ARG A 56 7.64 -21.96 -1.45
C ARG A 56 6.64 -23.02 -1.01
N MET A 57 5.72 -22.70 -0.11
CA MET A 57 4.65 -23.56 0.39
C MET A 57 5.10 -24.90 1.00
N THR A 58 6.34 -24.97 1.48
CA THR A 58 6.88 -26.18 2.09
C THR A 58 6.31 -26.42 3.49
N SER A 59 6.19 -27.69 3.86
CA SER A 59 5.72 -28.11 5.17
C SER A 59 6.32 -29.46 5.54
N GLN A 60 6.10 -29.94 6.77
CA GLN A 60 6.54 -31.26 7.18
C GLN A 60 5.92 -32.40 6.31
N LYS A 61 4.73 -32.16 5.76
CA LYS A 61 4.04 -33.08 4.83
C LYS A 61 4.58 -32.94 3.40
N TYR A 62 4.87 -31.72 2.99
CA TYR A 62 5.28 -31.36 1.65
C TYR A 62 6.65 -30.65 1.70
N LYS A 63 7.74 -31.44 1.60
CA LYS A 63 9.09 -30.89 1.77
C LYS A 63 9.71 -30.37 0.47
N ASP A 64 9.27 -30.88 -0.66
CA ASP A 64 9.81 -30.51 -1.98
C ASP A 64 9.00 -29.36 -2.60
N ALA A 65 9.61 -28.17 -2.64
CA ALA A 65 8.99 -26.96 -3.18
C ALA A 65 8.71 -27.07 -4.70
N ASN A 66 9.57 -27.77 -5.45
CA ASN A 66 9.37 -27.93 -6.89
C ASN A 66 8.17 -28.85 -7.16
N TYR A 67 8.09 -29.96 -6.43
CA TYR A 67 6.93 -30.85 -6.51
C TYR A 67 5.61 -30.11 -6.23
N ILE A 68 5.56 -29.29 -5.17
CA ILE A 68 4.33 -28.52 -4.84
C ILE A 68 3.98 -27.56 -5.97
N SER A 69 4.97 -26.80 -6.45
CA SER A 69 4.76 -25.84 -7.54
C SER A 69 4.24 -26.51 -8.81
N GLU A 70 4.84 -27.65 -9.18
CA GLU A 70 4.41 -28.44 -10.34
C GLU A 70 2.99 -29.00 -10.15
N GLU A 71 2.66 -29.52 -8.99
CA GLU A 71 1.34 -30.08 -8.71
C GLU A 71 0.24 -29.02 -8.71
N ILE A 72 0.53 -27.79 -8.23
CA ILE A 72 -0.39 -26.64 -8.35
C ILE A 72 -0.55 -26.28 -9.82
N TYR A 73 0.55 -26.17 -10.57
CA TYR A 73 0.54 -25.81 -11.99
C TYR A 73 -0.22 -26.85 -12.86
N LYS A 74 0.02 -28.15 -12.66
CA LYS A 74 -0.69 -29.25 -13.37
C LYS A 74 -2.21 -29.19 -13.20
N ARG A 75 -2.68 -28.62 -12.09
CA ARG A 75 -4.12 -28.40 -11.80
C ARG A 75 -4.64 -27.04 -12.32
N GLY A 76 -3.82 -26.32 -13.10
CA GLY A 76 -4.15 -24.98 -13.59
C GLY A 76 -4.19 -23.93 -12.49
N GLY A 77 -3.50 -24.17 -11.37
CA GLY A 77 -3.40 -23.25 -10.24
C GLY A 77 -2.19 -22.34 -10.31
N LEU A 78 -2.25 -21.29 -9.52
CA LEU A 78 -1.15 -20.35 -9.27
C LEU A 78 -0.99 -20.14 -7.77
N SER A 79 0.22 -19.99 -7.31
CA SER A 79 0.54 -19.64 -5.93
C SER A 79 1.54 -18.51 -5.87
N ASN A 80 1.44 -17.66 -4.85
CA ASN A 80 2.41 -16.61 -4.60
C ASN A 80 2.31 -16.13 -3.16
N ALA A 81 3.27 -15.29 -2.75
CA ALA A 81 3.26 -14.56 -1.50
C ALA A 81 3.60 -13.08 -1.75
N TYR A 82 3.31 -12.22 -0.80
CA TYR A 82 3.80 -10.84 -0.77
C TYR A 82 3.82 -10.31 0.66
N VAL A 83 4.64 -9.29 0.88
CA VAL A 83 4.69 -8.54 2.13
C VAL A 83 4.60 -7.04 1.86
N SER A 84 3.90 -6.35 2.76
CA SER A 84 3.79 -4.89 2.78
C SER A 84 4.26 -4.33 4.13
N ASP A 85 3.97 -3.07 4.38
CA ASP A 85 4.34 -2.40 5.64
C ASP A 85 3.72 -3.08 6.87
N TYR A 86 2.49 -3.58 6.77
CA TYR A 86 1.73 -4.14 7.90
C TYR A 86 1.19 -5.55 7.67
N GLU A 87 1.27 -6.07 6.46
CA GLU A 87 0.61 -7.29 6.04
C GLU A 87 1.56 -8.22 5.29
N MET A 88 1.46 -9.51 5.56
CA MET A 88 2.02 -10.57 4.74
C MET A 88 0.91 -11.52 4.31
N CYS A 89 0.93 -11.91 3.05
CA CYS A 89 -0.06 -12.78 2.45
C CYS A 89 0.62 -13.94 1.72
N VAL A 90 0.06 -15.13 1.84
CA VAL A 90 0.35 -16.27 0.97
C VAL A 90 -0.96 -16.82 0.42
N TYR A 91 -1.01 -17.13 -0.87
CA TYR A 91 -2.24 -17.53 -1.52
C TYR A 91 -2.07 -18.59 -2.59
N ILE A 92 -3.16 -19.31 -2.86
CA ILE A 92 -3.33 -20.22 -4.00
C ILE A 92 -4.62 -19.85 -4.69
N SER A 93 -4.61 -19.80 -6.02
CA SER A 93 -5.79 -19.66 -6.86
C SER A 93 -5.82 -20.76 -7.91
N GLY A 94 -7.01 -21.18 -8.33
CA GLY A 94 -7.15 -22.24 -9.33
C GLY A 94 -8.58 -22.66 -9.57
N ILE A 95 -8.78 -23.83 -10.18
CA ILE A 95 -10.09 -24.40 -10.42
C ILE A 95 -10.63 -25.00 -9.13
N TYR A 96 -11.90 -24.73 -8.79
CA TYR A 96 -12.51 -25.17 -7.53
C TYR A 96 -12.54 -26.69 -7.33
N LYS A 97 -12.52 -27.49 -8.40
CA LYS A 97 -12.47 -28.97 -8.28
C LYS A 97 -11.31 -29.46 -7.44
N ASP A 98 -10.19 -28.71 -7.40
CA ASP A 98 -8.99 -29.02 -6.65
C ASP A 98 -8.88 -28.25 -5.31
N PHE A 99 -10.00 -27.66 -4.84
CA PHE A 99 -10.08 -26.84 -3.64
C PHE A 99 -9.55 -27.54 -2.39
N ASP A 100 -9.90 -28.82 -2.19
CA ASP A 100 -9.44 -29.61 -1.02
C ASP A 100 -7.92 -29.76 -1.00
N PHE A 101 -7.30 -29.97 -2.17
CA PHE A 101 -5.85 -30.03 -2.33
C PHE A 101 -5.17 -28.70 -2.01
N TYR A 102 -5.71 -27.58 -2.49
CA TYR A 102 -5.17 -26.25 -2.18
C TYR A 102 -5.29 -25.91 -0.69
N MET A 103 -6.40 -26.27 -0.06
CA MET A 103 -6.62 -26.11 1.37
C MET A 103 -5.63 -26.94 2.20
N ASP A 104 -5.35 -28.18 1.79
CA ASP A 104 -4.40 -29.05 2.46
C ASP A 104 -2.96 -28.49 2.38
N ILE A 105 -2.52 -28.06 1.21
CA ILE A 105 -1.19 -27.44 1.06
C ILE A 105 -1.09 -26.18 1.94
N LEU A 106 -1.98 -25.21 1.76
CA LEU A 106 -1.89 -23.93 2.44
C LEU A 106 -1.96 -24.08 3.96
N SER A 107 -2.86 -24.93 4.47
CA SER A 107 -2.99 -25.17 5.91
C SER A 107 -1.76 -25.86 6.50
N ASN A 108 -1.17 -26.84 5.81
CA ASN A 108 0.06 -27.49 6.25
C ASN A 108 1.25 -26.53 6.22
N THR A 109 1.36 -25.68 5.21
CA THR A 109 2.38 -24.62 5.13
C THR A 109 2.34 -23.70 6.35
N ILE A 110 1.14 -23.32 6.81
CA ILE A 110 0.99 -22.45 7.98
C ILE A 110 1.19 -23.20 9.29
N ASN A 111 0.63 -24.40 9.41
CA ASN A 111 0.62 -25.15 10.67
C ASN A 111 1.94 -25.84 10.98
N LYS A 112 2.59 -26.39 9.94
CA LYS A 112 3.79 -27.24 10.07
C LYS A 112 4.86 -26.80 9.08
N PHE A 113 5.13 -25.52 9.01
CA PHE A 113 6.12 -24.94 8.12
C PHE A 113 7.46 -25.66 8.22
N TYR A 114 8.08 -25.92 7.09
CA TYR A 114 9.37 -26.59 6.98
C TYR A 114 10.32 -25.73 6.14
N ILE A 115 11.54 -25.55 6.63
CA ILE A 115 12.59 -24.81 5.93
C ILE A 115 13.69 -25.80 5.55
N ASP A 116 13.93 -25.93 4.26
CA ASP A 116 15.13 -26.59 3.74
C ASP A 116 16.32 -25.59 3.74
N ARG A 117 17.50 -26.04 4.19
CA ARG A 117 18.68 -25.16 4.27
C ARG A 117 19.16 -24.68 2.90
N ASN A 118 19.03 -25.51 1.85
CA ASN A 118 19.42 -25.12 0.50
C ASN A 118 18.46 -24.06 -0.06
N ILE A 119 17.16 -24.23 0.18
CA ILE A 119 16.14 -23.23 -0.19
C ILE A 119 16.43 -21.93 0.53
N LEU A 120 16.74 -21.97 1.83
CA LEU A 120 17.09 -20.79 2.61
C LEU A 120 18.23 -20.00 1.97
N GLU A 121 19.35 -20.64 1.63
CA GLU A 121 20.49 -19.94 1.01
C GLU A 121 20.15 -19.43 -0.42
N LYS A 122 19.38 -20.17 -1.18
CA LYS A 122 18.91 -19.75 -2.51
C LYS A 122 18.03 -18.49 -2.43
N GLU A 123 17.06 -18.47 -1.50
CA GLU A 123 16.19 -17.31 -1.31
C GLU A 123 16.95 -16.11 -0.76
N ARG A 124 17.95 -16.30 0.11
CA ARG A 124 18.87 -15.23 0.53
C ARG A 124 19.48 -14.52 -0.67
N GLY A 125 20.02 -15.29 -1.62
CA GLY A 125 20.60 -14.75 -2.85
C GLY A 125 19.58 -13.97 -3.68
N ALA A 126 18.38 -14.52 -3.86
CA ALA A 126 17.31 -13.88 -4.62
C ALA A 126 16.90 -12.53 -4.02
N ILE A 127 16.67 -12.45 -2.70
CA ILE A 127 16.28 -11.21 -2.00
C ILE A 127 17.38 -10.15 -2.09
N ILE A 128 18.65 -10.53 -1.96
CA ILE A 128 19.77 -9.60 -2.10
C ILE A 128 19.77 -8.98 -3.51
N GLN A 129 19.59 -9.80 -4.55
CA GLN A 129 19.51 -9.33 -5.94
C GLN A 129 18.30 -8.40 -6.16
N GLU A 130 17.16 -8.73 -5.58
CA GLU A 130 15.97 -7.88 -5.65
C GLU A 130 16.20 -6.52 -4.99
N TYR A 131 16.78 -6.47 -3.79
CA TYR A 131 17.11 -5.21 -3.14
C TYR A 131 18.16 -4.40 -3.90
N MET A 132 19.14 -5.05 -4.51
CA MET A 132 20.08 -4.37 -5.40
C MET A 132 19.37 -3.79 -6.63
N GLY A 133 18.42 -4.52 -7.21
CA GLY A 133 17.55 -4.02 -8.28
C GLY A 133 16.74 -2.80 -7.86
N TYR A 134 16.11 -2.82 -6.68
CA TYR A 134 15.38 -1.64 -6.16
C TYR A 134 16.30 -0.44 -5.96
N MET A 135 17.49 -0.64 -5.41
CA MET A 135 18.46 0.45 -5.18
C MET A 135 19.00 1.06 -6.48
N SER A 136 19.01 0.30 -7.58
CA SER A 136 19.44 0.82 -8.89
C SER A 136 18.41 1.73 -9.53
N ALA A 137 17.15 1.71 -9.09
CA ALA A 137 16.11 2.57 -9.59
C ALA A 137 16.33 4.02 -9.12
N PRO A 138 16.34 5.02 -10.04
CA PRO A 138 16.57 6.44 -9.69
C PRO A 138 15.60 6.94 -8.60
N GLU A 139 14.36 6.49 -8.63
CA GLU A 139 13.32 6.88 -7.68
C GLU A 139 13.58 6.36 -6.27
N TYR A 140 14.35 5.30 -6.09
CA TYR A 140 14.67 4.79 -4.76
C TYR A 140 15.39 5.83 -3.91
N LYS A 141 16.48 6.41 -4.44
CA LYS A 141 17.27 7.43 -3.74
C LYS A 141 16.37 8.60 -3.31
N PHE A 142 15.50 9.04 -4.21
CA PHE A 142 14.56 10.12 -3.92
C PHE A 142 13.57 9.76 -2.80
N LYS A 143 12.91 8.61 -2.91
CA LYS A 143 11.94 8.12 -1.91
C LYS A 143 12.59 7.88 -0.54
N PHE A 144 13.77 7.27 -0.53
CA PHE A 144 14.53 7.01 0.70
C PHE A 144 14.90 8.32 1.40
N ASN A 145 15.36 9.33 0.66
CA ASN A 145 15.76 10.61 1.23
C ASN A 145 14.53 11.41 1.75
N ILE A 146 13.40 11.36 1.07
CA ILE A 146 12.14 11.90 1.62
C ILE A 146 11.80 11.20 2.94
N PHE A 147 11.85 9.86 2.98
CA PHE A 147 11.53 9.10 4.18
C PHE A 147 12.51 9.44 5.32
N LYS A 148 13.81 9.49 5.03
CA LYS A 148 14.86 9.85 5.99
C LYS A 148 14.68 11.28 6.54
N PHE A 149 14.26 12.21 5.70
CA PHE A 149 13.97 13.59 6.13
C PHE A 149 12.75 13.68 7.04
N LEU A 150 11.66 12.99 6.66
CA LEU A 150 10.41 13.02 7.39
C LEU A 150 10.45 12.20 8.68
N TYR A 151 11.18 11.07 8.69
CA TYR A 151 11.22 10.09 9.77
C TYR A 151 12.66 9.68 10.12
N PRO A 152 13.52 10.62 10.58
CA PRO A 152 14.97 10.37 10.72
C PRO A 152 15.30 9.22 11.67
N LYS A 153 14.55 9.06 12.78
CA LYS A 153 14.74 7.97 13.74
C LYS A 153 14.37 6.58 13.21
N TYR A 154 13.59 6.51 12.15
CA TYR A 154 13.07 5.27 11.57
C TYR A 154 13.54 5.04 10.14
N SER A 155 14.52 5.82 9.68
CA SER A 155 15.04 5.73 8.30
C SER A 155 15.62 4.37 7.96
N TYR A 156 16.03 3.59 8.96
CA TYR A 156 16.51 2.23 8.79
C TYR A 156 15.48 1.28 8.14
N ILE A 157 14.18 1.52 8.35
CA ILE A 157 13.10 0.69 7.77
C ILE A 157 13.12 0.75 6.23
N ALA A 158 13.49 1.90 5.64
CA ALA A 158 13.57 2.10 4.20
C ALA A 158 14.96 1.87 3.61
N ASP A 159 15.95 1.51 4.44
CA ASP A 159 17.36 1.37 4.04
C ASP A 159 17.68 -0.05 3.55
N TYR A 160 17.64 -0.26 2.24
CA TYR A 160 17.96 -1.56 1.65
C TYR A 160 19.42 -1.96 1.84
N LYS A 161 20.38 -1.03 2.02
CA LYS A 161 21.77 -1.39 2.32
C LYS A 161 21.86 -2.07 3.69
N ARG A 162 21.15 -1.55 4.69
CA ARG A 162 21.05 -2.18 6.02
C ARG A 162 20.33 -3.52 5.94
N LYS A 163 19.20 -3.60 5.22
CA LYS A 163 18.48 -4.86 5.00
C LYS A 163 19.37 -5.94 4.39
N ILE A 164 20.15 -5.62 3.36
CA ILE A 164 21.12 -6.57 2.75
C ILE A 164 22.15 -7.04 3.78
N LYS A 165 22.70 -6.12 4.58
CA LYS A 165 23.68 -6.47 5.64
C LYS A 165 23.08 -7.45 6.63
N ASP A 166 21.84 -7.22 7.07
CA ASP A 166 21.16 -8.06 8.04
C ASP A 166 20.79 -9.43 7.46
N ILE A 167 20.23 -9.47 6.25
CA ILE A 167 19.88 -10.72 5.55
C ILE A 167 21.09 -11.65 5.38
N LYS A 168 22.28 -11.10 5.11
CA LYS A 168 23.50 -11.90 4.99
C LYS A 168 23.88 -12.65 6.27
N ARG A 169 23.50 -12.16 7.46
CA ARG A 169 23.84 -12.76 8.76
C ARG A 169 22.75 -13.68 9.32
N PHE A 170 21.52 -13.65 8.80
CA PHE A 170 20.43 -14.45 9.33
C PHE A 170 20.61 -15.93 9.03
N GLY A 171 20.79 -16.73 10.07
CA GLY A 171 20.82 -18.18 9.97
C GLY A 171 19.46 -18.81 10.20
N TYR A 172 19.37 -20.11 9.98
CA TYR A 172 18.16 -20.92 10.16
C TYR A 172 17.46 -20.67 11.50
N ASP A 173 18.22 -20.65 12.60
CA ASP A 173 17.65 -20.48 13.95
C ASP A 173 17.05 -19.08 14.18
N ALA A 174 17.67 -18.04 13.60
CA ALA A 174 17.15 -16.67 13.69
C ALA A 174 15.79 -16.57 12.99
N ILE A 175 15.68 -17.13 11.78
CA ILE A 175 14.45 -17.17 11.00
C ILE A 175 13.36 -17.98 11.71
N ASN A 176 13.70 -19.15 12.25
CA ASN A 176 12.74 -19.97 13.00
C ASN A 176 12.22 -19.25 14.27
N ARG A 177 13.10 -18.55 15.00
CA ARG A 177 12.67 -17.75 16.17
C ARG A 177 11.73 -16.63 15.73
N TYR A 178 12.05 -15.94 14.63
CA TYR A 178 11.21 -14.88 14.07
C TYR A 178 9.82 -15.40 13.72
N ILE A 179 9.75 -16.49 12.94
CA ILE A 179 8.48 -17.13 12.54
C ILE A 179 7.67 -17.54 13.78
N LYS A 180 8.29 -18.25 14.73
CA LYS A 180 7.63 -18.68 15.96
C LYS A 180 7.08 -17.51 16.78
N ARG A 181 7.76 -16.37 16.78
CA ARG A 181 7.31 -15.16 17.50
C ARG A 181 6.08 -14.53 16.86
N HIS A 182 6.06 -14.42 15.53
CA HIS A 182 5.07 -13.66 14.81
C HIS A 182 3.89 -14.47 14.27
N LEU A 183 4.09 -15.75 13.98
CA LEU A 183 2.99 -16.62 13.53
C LEU A 183 2.02 -16.86 14.68
N SER A 184 0.79 -16.39 14.52
CA SER A 184 -0.28 -16.46 15.52
C SER A 184 -1.63 -16.67 14.84
N THR A 185 -2.50 -17.46 15.46
CA THR A 185 -3.86 -17.66 14.94
C THR A 185 -4.75 -16.43 15.12
N THR A 186 -4.46 -15.57 16.10
CA THR A 186 -5.25 -14.36 16.35
C THR A 186 -4.89 -13.20 15.42
N ASN A 187 -3.72 -13.24 14.76
CA ASN A 187 -3.35 -12.25 13.74
C ASN A 187 -3.54 -12.75 12.30
N LEU A 188 -4.18 -13.92 12.14
CA LEU A 188 -4.41 -14.58 10.86
C LEU A 188 -5.86 -14.41 10.39
N VAL A 189 -6.00 -14.01 9.14
CA VAL A 189 -7.27 -13.99 8.41
C VAL A 189 -7.17 -14.91 7.21
N ILE A 190 -8.06 -15.88 7.10
CA ILE A 190 -8.22 -16.71 5.90
C ILE A 190 -9.33 -16.11 5.05
N THR A 191 -9.02 -15.87 3.78
CA THR A 191 -10.06 -15.46 2.83
C THR A 191 -10.23 -16.48 1.73
N ILE A 192 -11.48 -16.74 1.35
CA ILE A 192 -11.83 -17.75 0.35
C ILE A 192 -12.83 -17.15 -0.62
N THR A 193 -12.51 -17.16 -1.90
CA THR A 193 -13.51 -16.98 -2.96
C THR A 193 -13.86 -18.35 -3.51
N CYS A 194 -15.14 -18.63 -3.66
CA CYS A 194 -15.62 -19.94 -4.15
C CYS A 194 -16.91 -19.81 -4.96
N PRO A 195 -17.30 -20.85 -5.73
CA PRO A 195 -18.63 -20.91 -6.34
C PRO A 195 -19.73 -20.76 -5.31
N SER A 196 -20.75 -19.95 -5.58
CA SER A 196 -21.81 -19.63 -4.61
C SER A 196 -22.57 -20.86 -4.08
N HIS A 197 -22.77 -21.88 -4.92
CA HIS A 197 -23.40 -23.15 -4.52
C HIS A 197 -22.49 -24.05 -3.67
N LYS A 198 -21.20 -23.71 -3.54
CA LYS A 198 -20.18 -24.44 -2.77
C LYS A 198 -19.82 -23.81 -1.42
N THR A 199 -20.52 -22.75 -1.02
CA THR A 199 -20.25 -22.02 0.22
C THR A 199 -20.26 -22.92 1.46
N GLY A 200 -21.21 -23.86 1.56
CA GLY A 200 -21.29 -24.82 2.68
C GLY A 200 -20.10 -25.78 2.74
N GLU A 201 -19.63 -26.25 1.58
CA GLU A 201 -18.43 -27.09 1.46
C GLU A 201 -17.17 -26.30 1.86
N ALA A 202 -17.05 -25.04 1.44
CA ALA A 202 -15.94 -24.17 1.82
C ALA A 202 -15.89 -23.93 3.34
N ILE A 203 -17.05 -23.73 4.00
CA ILE A 203 -17.14 -23.63 5.47
C ILE A 203 -16.66 -24.92 6.15
N LYS A 204 -17.10 -26.08 5.66
CA LYS A 204 -16.68 -27.39 6.20
C LYS A 204 -15.16 -27.57 6.06
N ASN A 205 -14.62 -27.26 4.90
CA ASN A 205 -13.19 -27.44 4.62
C ASN A 205 -12.31 -26.47 5.41
N VAL A 206 -12.69 -25.21 5.56
CA VAL A 206 -11.89 -24.29 6.38
C VAL A 206 -11.83 -24.73 7.85
N LYS A 207 -12.92 -25.27 8.39
CA LYS A 207 -12.95 -25.87 9.74
C LYS A 207 -12.05 -27.11 9.82
N LYS A 208 -12.11 -28.01 8.81
CA LYS A 208 -11.29 -29.22 8.72
C LYS A 208 -9.78 -28.91 8.69
N TYR A 209 -9.37 -27.99 7.85
CA TYR A 209 -7.96 -27.73 7.58
C TYR A 209 -7.31 -26.69 8.50
N PHE A 210 -8.01 -25.60 8.79
CA PHE A 210 -7.47 -24.52 9.61
C PHE A 210 -7.92 -24.60 11.07
N GLY A 211 -9.04 -25.26 11.35
CA GLY A 211 -9.53 -25.42 12.73
C GLY A 211 -8.66 -26.30 13.63
N ILE A 212 -7.83 -27.15 13.04
CA ILE A 212 -6.88 -28.03 13.76
C ILE A 212 -5.57 -27.31 14.15
N ILE A 213 -5.31 -26.10 13.60
CA ILE A 213 -4.13 -25.33 13.95
C ILE A 213 -4.22 -24.93 15.43
N LYS A 214 -3.15 -25.21 16.17
CA LYS A 214 -3.11 -24.96 17.61
C LYS A 214 -3.29 -23.47 17.90
N TYR A 215 -4.19 -23.14 18.82
CA TYR A 215 -4.40 -21.77 19.27
C TYR A 215 -3.10 -21.14 19.73
N LYS A 216 -2.83 -19.93 19.25
CA LYS A 216 -1.72 -19.10 19.70
C LYS A 216 -2.12 -17.64 19.57
N SER A 217 -2.07 -16.92 20.70
CA SER A 217 -2.29 -15.47 20.71
C SER A 217 -0.97 -14.74 20.58
N ALA A 218 -0.96 -13.72 19.73
CA ALA A 218 0.07 -12.69 19.72
C ALA A 218 -0.59 -11.35 19.35
N LYS A 219 -0.18 -10.29 20.02
CA LYS A 219 -0.55 -8.92 19.65
C LYS A 219 0.57 -8.36 18.78
N PRO A 220 0.26 -7.93 17.56
CA PRO A 220 1.24 -7.19 16.74
C PRO A 220 1.69 -5.94 17.49
N ALA A 221 3.00 -5.72 17.54
CA ALA A 221 3.56 -4.49 18.09
C ALA A 221 4.13 -3.67 16.93
N TYR A 222 3.67 -2.43 16.81
CA TYR A 222 4.14 -1.49 15.80
C TYR A 222 4.91 -0.35 16.47
N PRO A 223 6.02 0.12 15.88
CA PRO A 223 6.69 1.30 16.39
C PRO A 223 5.78 2.52 16.22
N VAL A 224 5.79 3.41 17.20
CA VAL A 224 5.12 4.72 17.06
C VAL A 224 6.05 5.63 16.27
N ILE A 225 5.87 5.68 14.97
CA ILE A 225 6.65 6.50 14.04
C ILE A 225 6.12 7.93 14.10
N LYS A 226 7.00 8.89 14.40
CA LYS A 226 6.65 10.31 14.48
C LYS A 226 7.30 11.09 13.35
N HIS A 227 6.54 11.95 12.72
CA HIS A 227 7.01 12.91 11.73
C HIS A 227 7.98 13.90 12.38
N ALA A 228 9.06 14.22 11.70
CA ALA A 228 9.98 15.27 12.15
C ALA A 228 9.26 16.62 12.18
N ASN A 229 9.30 17.30 13.32
CA ASN A 229 8.80 18.67 13.39
C ASN A 229 9.84 19.59 12.72
N THR A 230 9.45 20.22 11.61
CA THR A 230 10.36 21.06 10.82
C THR A 230 9.63 22.26 10.24
N ASN A 231 10.31 23.42 10.27
CA ASN A 231 9.89 24.62 9.58
C ASN A 231 10.44 24.69 8.14
N ILE A 232 11.17 23.66 7.72
CA ILE A 232 11.75 23.59 6.38
C ILE A 232 10.66 23.30 5.37
N LYS A 233 10.57 24.12 4.32
CA LYS A 233 9.51 24.01 3.30
C LYS A 233 10.03 23.56 1.93
N ILE A 234 11.33 23.66 1.68
CA ILE A 234 11.93 23.24 0.41
C ILE A 234 13.12 22.32 0.69
N VAL A 235 13.12 21.16 0.07
CA VAL A 235 14.18 20.14 0.16
C VAL A 235 14.62 19.75 -1.25
N ASN A 236 15.83 20.12 -1.61
CA ASN A 236 16.48 19.64 -2.83
C ASN A 236 17.24 18.35 -2.53
N ILE A 237 16.91 17.28 -3.22
CA ILE A 237 17.61 16.00 -3.15
C ILE A 237 18.47 15.88 -4.39
N LYS A 238 19.80 15.74 -4.20
CA LYS A 238 20.73 15.67 -5.31
C LYS A 238 20.48 14.46 -6.20
N ASN A 239 20.32 14.73 -7.49
CA ASN A 239 20.26 13.70 -8.53
C ASN A 239 21.62 13.58 -9.21
N ASP A 240 22.21 12.40 -9.18
CA ASP A 240 23.49 12.12 -9.85
C ASP A 240 23.29 11.78 -11.35
N ILE A 241 22.03 11.62 -11.79
CA ILE A 241 21.68 11.33 -13.18
C ILE A 241 21.54 12.67 -13.92
N ILE A 242 22.16 12.75 -15.07
CA ILE A 242 22.09 13.93 -15.98
C ILE A 242 20.75 13.88 -16.72
N ASP A 243 19.66 14.08 -16.00
CA ASP A 243 18.32 14.26 -16.57
C ASP A 243 17.78 15.62 -16.10
N ASP A 244 17.35 16.45 -17.04
CA ASP A 244 16.76 17.76 -16.73
C ASP A 244 15.30 17.66 -16.26
N ASN A 245 14.74 16.43 -16.20
CA ASN A 245 13.40 16.15 -15.71
C ASN A 245 13.40 15.92 -14.19
N ASN A 246 13.03 16.94 -13.44
CA ASN A 246 12.95 16.84 -11.99
C ASN A 246 11.66 16.12 -11.55
N LEU A 247 11.81 15.12 -10.70
CA LEU A 247 10.69 14.56 -9.94
C LEU A 247 10.36 15.53 -8.79
N ILE A 248 9.09 15.90 -8.69
CA ILE A 248 8.58 16.87 -7.72
C ILE A 248 7.56 16.19 -6.85
N VAL A 249 7.67 16.36 -5.54
CA VAL A 249 6.69 15.92 -4.55
C VAL A 249 6.33 17.07 -3.64
N ILE A 250 5.08 17.49 -3.68
CA ILE A 250 4.50 18.39 -2.68
C ILE A 250 3.87 17.52 -1.61
N HIS A 251 4.49 17.45 -0.44
CA HIS A 251 4.09 16.59 0.66
C HIS A 251 3.37 17.38 1.74
N ILE A 252 2.21 16.89 2.17
CA ILE A 252 1.43 17.44 3.27
C ILE A 252 1.19 16.33 4.28
N ALA A 253 1.80 16.42 5.46
CA ALA A 253 1.54 15.50 6.55
C ALA A 253 0.09 15.68 7.04
N LYS A 254 -0.59 14.57 7.30
CA LYS A 254 -1.95 14.56 7.84
C LYS A 254 -1.96 14.10 9.29
N ARG A 255 -2.94 14.59 10.03
CA ARG A 255 -3.22 14.15 11.39
C ARG A 255 -4.38 13.16 11.42
N ILE A 256 -4.50 12.42 12.52
CA ILE A 256 -5.47 11.34 12.70
C ILE A 256 -6.94 11.79 12.53
N GLU A 257 -7.26 13.02 12.91
CA GLU A 257 -8.60 13.58 12.77
C GLU A 257 -9.11 13.62 11.32
N PHE A 258 -8.20 13.52 10.35
CA PHE A 258 -8.52 13.49 8.92
C PHE A 258 -8.62 12.08 8.33
N LEU A 259 -8.55 11.03 9.15
CA LEU A 259 -8.62 9.63 8.71
C LEU A 259 -10.03 9.05 8.79
N THR A 260 -11.07 9.89 8.89
CA THR A 260 -12.45 9.41 8.84
C THR A 260 -12.82 8.92 7.45
N GLU A 261 -13.76 7.98 7.38
CA GLU A 261 -14.26 7.45 6.12
C GLU A 261 -14.78 8.57 5.19
N GLU A 262 -15.42 9.60 5.75
CA GLU A 262 -15.89 10.75 4.99
C GLU A 262 -14.76 11.51 4.30
N TYR A 263 -13.66 11.78 5.02
CA TYR A 263 -12.50 12.44 4.43
C TYR A 263 -11.81 11.62 3.35
N LEU A 264 -11.80 10.30 3.48
CA LEU A 264 -11.30 9.42 2.42
C LEU A 264 -12.16 9.53 1.14
N ILE A 265 -13.48 9.53 1.30
CA ILE A 265 -14.42 9.71 0.18
C ILE A 265 -14.21 11.09 -0.47
N LEU A 266 -14.11 12.16 0.32
CA LEU A 266 -13.86 13.51 -0.18
C LEU A 266 -12.53 13.59 -0.96
N ASN A 267 -11.48 12.91 -0.50
CA ASN A 267 -10.22 12.82 -1.24
C ASN A 267 -10.34 12.07 -2.57
N TYR A 268 -11.15 11.02 -2.66
CA TYR A 268 -11.44 10.34 -3.93
C TYR A 268 -12.12 11.27 -4.92
N TYR A 269 -13.05 12.12 -4.45
CA TYR A 269 -13.64 13.15 -5.29
C TYR A 269 -12.58 14.13 -5.81
N LEU A 270 -11.75 14.68 -4.92
CA LEU A 270 -10.71 15.64 -5.33
C LEU A 270 -9.66 15.01 -6.24
N GLN A 271 -9.26 13.76 -5.98
CA GLN A 271 -8.36 13.03 -6.87
C GLN A 271 -8.94 12.92 -8.29
N ARG A 272 -10.24 12.61 -8.39
CA ARG A 272 -10.92 12.47 -9.68
C ARG A 272 -11.10 13.82 -10.38
N ILE A 273 -11.49 14.87 -9.66
CA ILE A 273 -11.79 16.19 -10.23
C ILE A 273 -10.50 16.93 -10.62
N LEU A 274 -9.51 16.92 -9.73
CA LEU A 274 -8.33 17.76 -9.89
C LEU A 274 -7.19 17.05 -10.63
N PHE A 275 -6.97 15.75 -10.38
CA PHE A 275 -5.76 15.04 -10.77
C PHE A 275 -5.99 13.89 -11.76
N ASN A 276 -7.23 13.66 -12.19
CA ASN A 276 -7.47 12.59 -13.16
C ASN A 276 -6.68 12.82 -14.45
N PHE A 277 -6.10 11.72 -14.97
CA PHE A 277 -5.44 11.75 -16.26
C PHE A 277 -6.46 12.20 -17.33
N ASP A 278 -6.04 13.12 -18.19
CA ASP A 278 -6.78 13.68 -19.33
C ASP A 278 -7.93 14.64 -18.99
N SER A 279 -8.65 14.48 -17.87
CA SER A 279 -9.82 15.33 -17.53
C SER A 279 -9.64 16.19 -16.28
N GLY A 280 -8.65 15.91 -15.43
CA GLY A 280 -8.40 16.66 -14.21
C GLY A 280 -7.95 18.11 -14.46
N ILE A 281 -8.35 19.02 -13.59
CA ILE A 281 -8.08 20.45 -13.73
C ILE A 281 -6.58 20.75 -13.85
N PHE A 282 -5.76 20.17 -12.98
CA PHE A 282 -4.30 20.34 -13.05
C PHE A 282 -3.72 19.78 -14.35
N TYR A 283 -4.21 18.63 -14.82
CA TYR A 283 -3.74 18.04 -16.05
C TYR A 283 -4.12 18.91 -17.27
N LYS A 284 -5.36 19.41 -17.33
CA LYS A 284 -5.83 20.31 -18.39
C LYS A 284 -4.96 21.56 -18.49
N ILE A 285 -4.66 22.18 -17.36
CA ILE A 285 -3.89 23.45 -17.35
C ILE A 285 -2.39 23.19 -17.59
N LEU A 286 -1.77 22.33 -16.76
CA LEU A 286 -0.32 22.18 -16.77
C LEU A 286 0.19 21.34 -17.95
N ARG A 287 -0.57 20.33 -18.39
CA ARG A 287 -0.19 19.46 -19.49
C ARG A 287 -0.74 19.94 -20.83
N LYS A 288 -2.10 20.08 -20.93
CA LYS A 288 -2.72 20.39 -22.24
C LYS A 288 -2.52 21.84 -22.66
N LYS A 289 -2.68 22.82 -21.75
CA LYS A 289 -2.55 24.24 -22.06
C LYS A 289 -1.11 24.72 -22.07
N LEU A 290 -0.33 24.38 -21.05
CA LEU A 290 1.03 24.90 -20.85
C LEU A 290 2.15 23.96 -21.33
N GLY A 291 1.89 22.66 -21.45
CA GLY A 291 2.86 21.67 -21.93
C GLY A 291 4.08 21.47 -21.01
N ILE A 292 4.00 21.88 -19.74
CA ILE A 292 5.16 21.91 -18.81
C ILE A 292 5.38 20.64 -18.03
N ILE A 293 4.40 19.73 -18.00
CA ILE A 293 4.47 18.43 -17.31
C ILE A 293 4.09 17.28 -18.22
N TYR A 294 4.51 16.06 -17.89
CA TYR A 294 4.00 14.84 -18.50
C TYR A 294 2.79 14.29 -17.77
N TYR A 295 2.87 14.21 -16.45
CA TYR A 295 1.79 13.74 -15.58
C TYR A 295 1.74 14.55 -14.29
N ILE A 296 0.58 14.51 -13.63
CA ILE A 296 0.39 14.97 -12.27
C ILE A 296 -0.61 14.02 -11.58
N GLY A 297 -0.36 13.70 -10.32
CA GLY A 297 -1.21 12.81 -9.55
C GLY A 297 -1.28 13.20 -8.09
N LEU A 298 -2.36 12.80 -7.42
CA LEU A 298 -2.53 12.90 -5.97
C LEU A 298 -2.44 11.50 -5.37
N ALA A 299 -1.43 11.26 -4.56
CA ALA A 299 -1.35 10.09 -3.70
C ALA A 299 -1.88 10.45 -2.31
N VAL A 300 -2.82 9.66 -1.82
CA VAL A 300 -3.35 9.75 -0.45
C VAL A 300 -2.93 8.50 0.28
N ASN A 301 -2.19 8.67 1.36
CA ASN A 301 -1.81 7.57 2.26
C ASN A 301 -2.53 7.76 3.59
N THR A 302 -3.19 6.72 4.05
CA THR A 302 -3.80 6.66 5.37
C THR A 302 -3.15 5.52 6.13
N ASP A 303 -2.53 5.84 7.25
CA ASP A 303 -1.88 4.84 8.09
C ASP A 303 -2.72 4.60 9.34
N ASN A 304 -3.18 3.36 9.51
CA ASN A 304 -4.08 2.98 10.60
C ASN A 304 -3.38 2.84 11.95
N TYR A 305 -2.06 2.72 11.97
CA TYR A 305 -1.27 2.50 13.17
C TYR A 305 -0.39 3.69 13.54
N ASN A 306 0.02 4.47 12.53
CA ASN A 306 0.88 5.63 12.69
C ASN A 306 0.28 6.84 11.97
N ALA A 307 -0.57 7.58 12.66
CA ALA A 307 -1.24 8.75 12.10
C ALA A 307 -0.27 9.74 11.45
N ASP A 308 0.92 9.92 12.03
CA ASP A 308 1.96 10.80 11.51
C ASP A 308 2.56 10.31 10.18
N MET A 309 2.27 9.08 9.76
CA MET A 309 2.62 8.56 8.44
C MET A 309 1.53 8.77 7.39
N SER A 310 0.39 9.33 7.78
CA SER A 310 -0.68 9.71 6.85
C SER A 310 -0.34 11.01 6.14
N TYR A 311 -0.55 11.06 4.82
CA TYR A 311 -0.20 12.23 4.02
C TYR A 311 -1.02 12.37 2.75
N TYR A 312 -0.98 13.56 2.18
CA TYR A 312 -1.19 13.81 0.75
C TYR A 312 0.14 14.04 0.07
N ARG A 313 0.26 13.58 -1.18
CA ARG A 313 1.38 13.95 -2.05
C ARG A 313 0.88 14.27 -3.44
N ILE A 314 1.13 15.51 -3.88
CA ILE A 314 1.04 15.84 -5.29
C ILE A 314 2.37 15.45 -5.92
N ILE A 315 2.34 14.60 -6.93
CA ILE A 315 3.52 14.04 -7.59
C ILE A 315 3.49 14.43 -9.06
N SER A 316 4.58 14.99 -9.55
CA SER A 316 4.73 15.38 -10.96
C SER A 316 6.19 15.29 -11.42
N ARG A 317 6.40 15.45 -12.73
CA ARG A 317 7.72 15.67 -13.33
C ARG A 317 7.65 16.83 -14.29
N CYS A 318 8.67 17.71 -14.23
CA CYS A 318 8.87 18.74 -15.24
C CYS A 318 10.37 19.05 -15.42
N GLN A 319 10.70 19.68 -16.55
CA GLN A 319 12.05 20.20 -16.77
C GLN A 319 12.40 21.27 -15.73
N HIS A 320 13.66 21.36 -15.35
CA HIS A 320 14.14 22.32 -14.33
C HIS A 320 13.73 23.77 -14.63
N LYS A 321 13.87 24.20 -15.88
CA LYS A 321 13.45 25.56 -16.34
C LYS A 321 11.96 25.83 -16.10
N ASN A 322 11.11 24.81 -16.08
CA ASN A 322 9.67 24.92 -15.91
C ASN A 322 9.22 24.85 -14.43
N MET A 323 10.11 24.51 -13.50
CA MET A 323 9.75 24.38 -12.09
C MET A 323 9.12 25.66 -11.48
N PRO A 324 9.66 26.86 -11.73
CA PRO A 324 9.03 28.10 -11.21
C PRO A 324 7.61 28.28 -11.73
N LEU A 325 7.41 28.03 -13.03
CA LEU A 325 6.09 28.13 -13.67
C LEU A 325 5.13 27.07 -13.16
N PHE A 326 5.61 25.82 -12.94
CA PHE A 326 4.85 24.74 -12.35
C PHE A 326 4.36 25.11 -10.94
N ILE A 327 5.25 25.53 -10.04
CA ILE A 327 4.91 25.90 -8.68
C ILE A 327 3.92 27.07 -8.65
N LYS A 328 4.18 28.11 -9.43
CA LYS A 328 3.28 29.26 -9.53
C LYS A 328 1.88 28.83 -9.95
N ASN A 329 1.75 28.03 -11.01
CA ASN A 329 0.43 27.60 -11.48
C ASN A 329 -0.29 26.65 -10.51
N ILE A 330 0.44 25.77 -9.77
CA ILE A 330 -0.19 24.98 -8.70
C ILE A 330 -0.87 25.90 -7.68
N ILE A 331 -0.18 26.95 -7.27
CA ILE A 331 -0.68 27.91 -6.29
C ILE A 331 -1.84 28.72 -6.85
N ASP A 332 -1.66 29.31 -8.04
CA ASP A 332 -2.70 30.12 -8.69
C ASP A 332 -4.00 29.30 -8.88
N ILE A 333 -3.89 28.02 -9.27
CA ILE A 333 -5.05 27.14 -9.40
C ILE A 333 -5.69 26.90 -8.03
N LEU A 334 -4.91 26.63 -6.99
CA LEU A 334 -5.43 26.36 -5.65
C LEU A 334 -6.12 27.59 -5.04
N GLU A 335 -5.56 28.79 -5.28
CA GLU A 335 -6.13 30.05 -4.76
C GLU A 335 -7.35 30.53 -5.52
N CYS A 336 -7.34 30.39 -6.85
CA CYS A 336 -8.32 31.04 -7.72
C CYS A 336 -9.38 30.10 -8.28
N TYR A 337 -9.15 28.77 -8.28
CA TYR A 337 -10.10 27.85 -8.87
C TYR A 337 -11.28 27.59 -7.91
N GLU A 338 -12.47 27.95 -8.35
CA GLU A 338 -13.71 27.60 -7.68
C GLU A 338 -14.24 26.28 -8.23
N LEU A 339 -14.51 25.35 -7.32
CA LEU A 339 -15.01 24.03 -7.69
C LEU A 339 -16.47 24.10 -8.12
N GLU A 340 -16.74 23.91 -9.39
CA GLU A 340 -18.07 23.94 -10.00
C GLU A 340 -18.83 22.61 -9.79
N ASP A 341 -20.13 22.58 -10.09
CA ASP A 341 -20.97 21.39 -9.94
C ASP A 341 -20.72 20.36 -11.06
N GLU A 342 -20.44 20.80 -12.26
CA GLU A 342 -20.25 19.91 -13.43
C GLU A 342 -19.09 18.90 -13.21
N PRO A 343 -17.87 19.28 -12.77
CA PRO A 343 -16.84 18.33 -12.41
C PRO A 343 -17.21 17.36 -11.27
N ILE A 344 -18.03 17.83 -10.31
CA ILE A 344 -18.52 16.99 -9.21
C ILE A 344 -19.46 15.92 -9.74
N ASP A 345 -20.41 16.30 -10.61
CA ASP A 345 -21.38 15.39 -11.20
C ASP A 345 -20.71 14.39 -12.12
N SER A 346 -19.68 14.83 -12.86
CA SER A 346 -18.82 13.95 -13.67
C SER A 346 -18.12 12.90 -12.78
N ALA A 347 -17.59 13.30 -11.62
CA ALA A 347 -16.99 12.38 -10.68
C ALA A 347 -18.02 11.40 -10.08
N LYS A 348 -19.23 11.85 -9.74
CA LYS A 348 -20.35 10.99 -9.30
C LYS A 348 -20.70 9.93 -10.35
N ASN A 349 -20.78 10.33 -11.63
CA ASN A 349 -21.06 9.42 -12.73
C ASN A 349 -19.94 8.39 -12.91
N TYR A 350 -18.69 8.81 -12.74
CA TYR A 350 -17.56 7.88 -12.73
C TYR A 350 -17.67 6.85 -11.60
N PHE A 351 -18.01 7.27 -10.36
CA PHE A 351 -18.18 6.32 -9.27
C PHE A 351 -19.35 5.37 -9.47
N LYS A 352 -20.44 5.81 -10.13
CA LYS A 352 -21.54 4.91 -10.56
C LYS A 352 -21.03 3.86 -11.55
N TYR A 353 -20.32 4.30 -12.59
CA TYR A 353 -19.71 3.39 -13.56
C TYR A 353 -18.74 2.41 -12.89
N TYR A 354 -17.86 2.92 -12.04
CA TYR A 354 -16.87 2.10 -11.34
C TYR A 354 -17.54 1.03 -10.47
N TYR A 355 -18.59 1.38 -9.72
CA TYR A 355 -19.34 0.43 -8.91
C TYR A 355 -20.05 -0.64 -9.76
N GLU A 356 -20.69 -0.24 -10.85
CA GLU A 356 -21.34 -1.19 -11.75
C GLU A 356 -20.29 -2.12 -12.41
N ASN A 357 -19.17 -1.57 -12.83
CA ASN A 357 -18.06 -2.34 -13.41
C ASN A 357 -17.41 -3.30 -12.38
N LYS A 358 -17.43 -2.95 -11.10
CA LYS A 358 -16.92 -3.80 -10.01
C LYS A 358 -17.64 -5.17 -9.93
N LYS A 359 -18.80 -5.30 -10.51
CA LYS A 359 -19.51 -6.58 -10.64
C LYS A 359 -18.77 -7.59 -11.55
N PHE A 360 -17.87 -7.12 -12.39
CA PHE A 360 -17.04 -7.92 -13.28
C PHE A 360 -15.62 -8.17 -12.77
N TYR A 361 -15.33 -7.76 -11.53
CA TYR A 361 -14.01 -7.95 -10.94
C TYR A 361 -13.63 -9.42 -10.81
N ASN A 362 -12.32 -9.64 -10.94
CA ASN A 362 -11.71 -10.94 -10.77
C ASN A 362 -11.76 -11.41 -9.30
N LEU A 363 -11.39 -12.67 -9.08
CA LEU A 363 -11.39 -13.34 -7.79
C LEU A 363 -10.62 -12.59 -6.69
N THR A 364 -9.52 -11.92 -7.06
CA THR A 364 -8.61 -11.26 -6.11
C THR A 364 -9.19 -9.95 -5.58
N SER A 365 -9.81 -9.14 -6.43
CA SER A 365 -10.31 -7.81 -6.05
C SER A 365 -11.36 -7.85 -4.92
N TYR A 366 -12.29 -8.82 -4.98
CA TYR A 366 -13.25 -8.99 -3.89
C TYR A 366 -12.57 -9.44 -2.60
N ASN A 367 -11.56 -10.30 -2.74
CA ASN A 367 -10.81 -10.81 -1.61
C ASN A 367 -10.05 -9.69 -0.90
N ASP A 368 -9.36 -8.84 -1.66
CA ASP A 368 -8.56 -7.73 -1.14
C ASP A 368 -9.42 -6.67 -0.44
N ASP A 369 -10.61 -6.36 -0.99
CA ASP A 369 -11.54 -5.41 -0.39
C ASP A 369 -11.95 -5.81 1.05
N TYR A 370 -12.30 -7.09 1.26
CA TYR A 370 -12.80 -7.56 2.55
C TYR A 370 -11.71 -8.04 3.49
N LYS A 371 -10.61 -8.55 2.94
CA LYS A 371 -9.43 -8.97 3.68
C LYS A 371 -8.88 -7.83 4.53
N SER A 372 -8.61 -6.69 3.90
CA SER A 372 -8.03 -5.53 4.57
C SER A 372 -8.96 -5.00 5.68
N GLN A 373 -10.26 -4.94 5.43
CA GLN A 373 -11.23 -4.53 6.45
C GLN A 373 -11.20 -5.47 7.67
N LEU A 374 -11.23 -6.79 7.45
CA LEU A 374 -11.19 -7.74 8.56
C LEU A 374 -9.83 -7.80 9.25
N LEU A 375 -8.74 -7.67 8.49
CA LEU A 375 -7.39 -7.72 9.02
C LEU A 375 -7.09 -6.52 9.93
N PHE A 376 -7.42 -5.31 9.47
CA PHE A 376 -7.06 -4.06 10.13
C PHE A 376 -8.14 -3.53 11.08
N HIS A 377 -9.42 -3.69 10.76
CA HIS A 377 -10.52 -3.09 11.51
C HIS A 377 -11.40 -4.11 12.23
N ASN A 378 -11.18 -5.40 12.00
CA ASN A 378 -12.01 -6.49 12.52
C ASN A 378 -13.51 -6.31 12.22
N ASP A 379 -13.85 -5.62 11.14
CA ASP A 379 -15.20 -5.36 10.67
C ASP A 379 -15.28 -5.48 9.16
N ILE A 380 -16.49 -5.55 8.62
CA ILE A 380 -16.75 -5.63 7.18
C ILE A 380 -17.89 -4.68 6.83
N ILE A 381 -17.56 -3.68 6.01
CA ILE A 381 -18.55 -2.81 5.38
C ILE A 381 -18.79 -3.33 3.96
N LYS A 382 -20.03 -3.58 3.61
CA LYS A 382 -20.39 -4.06 2.28
C LYS A 382 -20.10 -2.97 1.24
N ASN A 383 -19.57 -3.35 0.09
CA ASN A 383 -19.27 -2.42 -1.01
C ASN A 383 -20.47 -1.56 -1.41
N LYS A 384 -21.70 -2.10 -1.32
CA LYS A 384 -22.93 -1.35 -1.54
C LYS A 384 -23.11 -0.18 -0.57
N ASP A 385 -22.76 -0.36 0.68
CA ASP A 385 -22.93 0.66 1.70
C ASP A 385 -21.85 1.75 1.56
N ILE A 386 -20.62 1.36 1.23
CA ILE A 386 -19.56 2.32 0.84
C ILE A 386 -20.01 3.14 -0.37
N TYR A 387 -20.55 2.50 -1.39
CA TYR A 387 -21.03 3.18 -2.59
C TYR A 387 -22.17 4.16 -2.29
N LYS A 388 -23.15 3.77 -1.44
CA LYS A 388 -24.22 4.69 -0.99
C LYS A 388 -23.63 5.91 -0.29
N LYS A 389 -22.65 5.73 0.60
CA LYS A 389 -21.97 6.83 1.26
C LYS A 389 -21.26 7.75 0.26
N ILE A 390 -20.55 7.18 -0.72
CA ILE A 390 -19.89 7.97 -1.79
C ILE A 390 -20.93 8.85 -2.50
N LEU A 391 -22.06 8.30 -2.91
CA LEU A 391 -23.09 9.06 -3.64
C LEU A 391 -23.89 10.02 -2.77
N SER A 392 -23.95 9.83 -1.46
CA SER A 392 -24.67 10.70 -0.54
C SER A 392 -23.94 12.00 -0.21
N ILE A 393 -22.64 12.09 -0.50
CA ILE A 393 -21.88 13.32 -0.28
C ILE A 393 -22.42 14.43 -1.18
N THR A 394 -22.80 15.54 -0.57
CA THR A 394 -23.35 16.70 -1.28
C THR A 394 -22.26 17.51 -1.99
N SER A 395 -22.62 18.18 -3.08
CA SER A 395 -21.69 19.07 -3.79
C SER A 395 -21.18 20.19 -2.87
N SER A 396 -22.05 20.75 -2.01
CA SER A 396 -21.68 21.75 -1.02
C SER A 396 -20.58 21.23 -0.07
N ARG A 397 -20.69 19.99 0.41
CA ARG A 397 -19.69 19.37 1.30
C ARG A 397 -18.34 19.15 0.61
N ILE A 398 -18.35 18.77 -0.68
CA ILE A 398 -17.13 18.62 -1.48
C ILE A 398 -16.45 19.98 -1.68
N LYS A 399 -17.21 21.02 -2.03
CA LYS A 399 -16.71 22.38 -2.19
C LYS A 399 -16.13 22.95 -0.88
N GLU A 400 -16.84 22.76 0.22
CA GLU A 400 -16.38 23.17 1.56
C GLU A 400 -15.06 22.48 1.92
N TYR A 401 -14.96 21.15 1.73
CA TYR A 401 -13.74 20.40 1.99
C TYR A 401 -12.58 20.86 1.11
N TYR A 402 -12.84 21.06 -0.18
CA TYR A 402 -11.85 21.58 -1.11
C TYR A 402 -11.24 22.88 -0.60
N LYS A 403 -12.07 23.89 -0.33
CA LYS A 403 -11.63 25.22 0.04
C LYS A 403 -11.02 25.29 1.45
N ASN A 404 -11.73 24.77 2.45
CA ASN A 404 -11.40 25.00 3.86
C ASN A 404 -10.38 24.00 4.43
N VAL A 405 -10.20 22.86 3.76
CA VAL A 405 -9.26 21.82 4.23
C VAL A 405 -8.16 21.58 3.20
N PHE A 406 -8.50 21.13 2.00
CA PHE A 406 -7.50 20.69 1.02
C PHE A 406 -6.61 21.84 0.56
N VAL A 407 -7.20 22.93 0.07
CA VAL A 407 -6.44 24.13 -0.38
C VAL A 407 -5.66 24.73 0.77
N LYS A 408 -6.30 24.95 1.92
CA LYS A 408 -5.67 25.52 3.10
C LYS A 408 -4.47 24.69 3.57
N ASP A 409 -4.61 23.36 3.64
CA ASP A 409 -3.51 22.48 4.06
C ASP A 409 -2.34 22.52 3.08
N ILE A 410 -2.60 22.52 1.77
CA ILE A 410 -1.54 22.61 0.78
C ILE A 410 -0.84 23.97 0.88
N LEU A 411 -1.56 25.08 0.92
CA LEU A 411 -0.95 26.41 0.95
C LEU A 411 -0.16 26.69 2.24
N THR A 412 -0.52 26.08 3.37
CA THR A 412 0.09 26.45 4.67
C THR A 412 1.04 25.40 5.25
N LYS A 413 0.87 24.11 4.91
CA LYS A 413 1.54 22.99 5.61
C LYS A 413 2.48 22.16 4.75
N HIS A 414 2.54 22.40 3.43
CA HIS A 414 3.31 21.54 2.54
C HIS A 414 4.83 21.67 2.73
N ILE A 415 5.53 20.62 2.31
CA ILE A 415 6.97 20.56 2.09
C ILE A 415 7.20 20.19 0.63
N LEU A 416 7.95 21.02 -0.10
CA LEU A 416 8.34 20.72 -1.46
C LEU A 416 9.62 19.89 -1.45
N PHE A 417 9.57 18.71 -1.98
CA PHE A 417 10.73 17.90 -2.33
C PHE A 417 10.92 17.92 -3.84
N TYR A 418 12.13 18.11 -4.30
CA TYR A 418 12.45 17.92 -5.70
C TYR A 418 13.79 17.24 -5.89
N TYR A 419 13.93 16.45 -6.95
CA TYR A 419 15.08 15.65 -7.27
C TYR A 419 15.78 16.29 -8.47
N SER A 420 16.95 16.91 -8.25
CA SER A 420 17.63 17.71 -9.26
C SER A 420 19.15 17.52 -9.18
N ASN A 421 19.83 17.57 -10.32
CA ASN A 421 21.27 17.63 -10.40
C ASN A 421 21.83 19.06 -10.19
N ARG A 422 20.96 20.05 -10.09
CA ARG A 422 21.34 21.47 -9.95
C ARG A 422 21.34 21.91 -8.48
N ASN A 423 22.33 22.73 -8.13
CA ASN A 423 22.59 23.09 -6.74
C ASN A 423 21.86 24.38 -6.27
N SER A 424 20.93 24.95 -7.05
CA SER A 424 20.31 26.20 -6.66
C SER A 424 18.80 26.17 -6.57
N ASN A 425 18.28 26.72 -5.46
CA ASN A 425 16.85 27.02 -5.26
C ASN A 425 16.50 28.42 -5.75
N THR A 426 17.46 29.15 -6.39
CA THR A 426 17.36 30.60 -6.68
C THR A 426 16.12 31.00 -7.47
N ALA A 427 15.59 30.09 -8.30
CA ALA A 427 14.36 30.35 -9.07
C ALA A 427 13.07 30.05 -8.29
N ILE A 428 13.12 29.20 -7.27
CA ILE A 428 11.96 28.73 -6.51
C ILE A 428 11.77 29.50 -5.20
N GLU A 429 12.87 29.82 -4.51
CA GLU A 429 12.84 30.55 -3.24
C GLU A 429 12.05 31.87 -3.26
N PRO A 430 12.16 32.74 -4.28
CA PRO A 430 11.39 33.98 -4.31
C PRO A 430 9.89 33.78 -4.34
N ILE A 431 9.43 32.71 -5.03
CA ILE A 431 8.02 32.36 -5.09
C ILE A 431 7.53 31.93 -3.71
N TYR A 432 8.31 31.09 -3.04
CA TYR A 432 7.97 30.60 -1.70
C TYR A 432 8.04 31.67 -0.61
N LYS A 433 9.01 32.59 -0.69
CA LYS A 433 9.11 33.73 0.22
C LYS A 433 7.89 34.63 0.16
N LYS A 434 7.30 34.78 -1.03
CA LYS A 434 6.06 35.52 -1.21
C LYS A 434 4.85 34.82 -0.60
N LEU A 435 4.80 33.48 -0.69
CA LEU A 435 3.66 32.66 -0.25
C LEU A 435 3.69 32.33 1.23
N LEU A 436 4.89 32.08 1.77
CA LEU A 436 5.13 31.65 3.14
C LEU A 436 6.27 32.49 3.75
N PRO A 437 6.06 33.78 4.04
CA PRO A 437 7.12 34.69 4.48
C PRO A 437 7.88 34.24 5.73
N SER A 438 7.21 33.47 6.61
CA SER A 438 7.78 32.95 7.87
C SER A 438 8.50 31.61 7.72
N ALA A 439 8.54 31.01 6.52
CA ALA A 439 9.11 29.68 6.32
C ALA A 439 10.64 29.74 6.21
N THR A 440 11.30 28.74 6.77
CA THR A 440 12.74 28.53 6.63
C THR A 440 13.04 27.77 5.36
N TYR A 441 13.82 28.34 4.47
CA TYR A 441 14.26 27.73 3.22
C TYR A 441 15.68 27.19 3.42
N LYS A 442 15.78 25.89 3.72
CA LYS A 442 17.09 25.22 3.73
C LYS A 442 17.14 24.26 2.55
N THR A 443 18.16 24.44 1.73
CA THR A 443 18.55 23.42 0.76
C THR A 443 19.27 22.32 1.54
N PHE A 444 18.64 21.17 1.69
CA PHE A 444 19.33 19.98 2.17
C PHE A 444 19.89 19.24 0.98
N TYR A 445 21.21 19.28 0.85
CA TYR A 445 21.92 18.35 -0.02
C TYR A 445 22.01 17.02 0.73
N ILE A 446 21.18 16.09 0.36
CA ILE A 446 21.31 14.72 0.81
C ILE A 446 22.08 13.99 -0.29
N ALA A 447 23.37 13.75 -0.04
CA ALA A 447 24.25 12.99 -0.91
C ALA A 447 23.84 11.50 -0.98
#